data_84e4213eee50cf7da6874940c3733e45
#
_entry.id   84e4213eee50cf7da6874940c3733e45
#
_cell.length_a   1.000
_cell.length_b   1.000
_cell.length_c   1.000
_cell.angle_alpha   90.00
_cell.angle_beta   90.00
_cell.angle_gamma   90.00
#
_symmetry.space_group_name_H-M   'P 1'
#
loop_
_entity.id
_entity.type
_entity.pdbx_description
1 polymer ?
#
loop_
_entity_poly.entity_id
_entity_poly.type
_entity_poly.pdbx_seq_one_letter_code
_entity_poly.pdbx_strand_id
1 'polypeptide(L)'
;EVRGFRLDSDFLPVSAAGGGKGDLYCEFEDFTILTEVTMSTSSRQEAMEGEPVRRHVSDAILKYDKPVYGLFLAVKIDTNTAETFRHGIWYAKGDVKQRLDIVPLTLEQFRTHFISMFESNKTNPEQLRDLITECETERDQMDAPKWMKYIDSVVSKRVSNMSKALIT
;
A
#
# COMPACT_ATOMS: atom_id res chain seq x y z
N GLU A 1 6.00 -1.81 20.99
CA GLU A 1 5.44 -0.57 20.41
C GLU A 1 6.51 0.07 19.52
N VAL A 2 6.25 0.12 18.22
CA VAL A 2 7.04 0.94 17.32
C VAL A 2 6.51 2.36 17.46
N ARG A 3 7.37 3.34 17.78
CA ARG A 3 6.96 4.74 17.96
C ARG A 3 6.16 5.22 16.75
N GLY A 4 4.96 5.71 16.97
CA GLY A 4 4.06 6.21 15.94
C GLY A 4 3.12 5.18 15.33
N PHE A 5 3.35 3.89 15.51
CA PHE A 5 2.40 2.83 15.17
C PHE A 5 1.77 2.34 16.47
N ARG A 6 0.67 2.94 16.88
CA ARG A 6 -0.15 2.40 17.97
C ARG A 6 -0.89 1.19 17.47
N LEU A 7 -0.71 0.07 18.14
CA LEU A 7 -1.68 -1.00 18.13
C LEU A 7 -2.75 -0.61 19.15
N ASP A 8 -3.75 0.13 18.73
CA ASP A 8 -4.98 0.24 19.52
C ASP A 8 -5.68 -1.12 19.48
N SER A 9 -6.49 -1.40 20.49
CA SER A 9 -7.24 -2.66 20.63
C SER A 9 -8.14 -2.99 19.43
N ASP A 10 -8.37 -2.03 18.54
CA ASP A 10 -9.17 -2.16 17.33
C ASP A 10 -8.35 -2.62 16.10
N PHE A 11 -7.03 -2.71 16.22
CA PHE A 11 -6.13 -3.29 15.20
C PHE A 11 -6.00 -4.80 15.36
N LEU A 12 -7.09 -5.49 15.49
CA LEU A 12 -7.07 -6.93 15.30
C LEU A 12 -7.04 -7.21 13.81
N PRO A 13 -6.13 -8.09 13.32
CA PRO A 13 -6.20 -8.57 11.96
C PRO A 13 -7.59 -9.14 11.75
N VAL A 14 -8.36 -8.51 10.86
CA VAL A 14 -9.70 -8.98 10.54
C VAL A 14 -9.50 -10.26 9.76
N SER A 15 -9.87 -11.38 10.36
CA SER A 15 -9.79 -12.67 9.69
C SER A 15 -10.50 -12.60 8.33
N ALA A 16 -9.80 -12.99 7.28
CA ALA A 16 -10.26 -13.00 5.88
C ALA A 16 -11.53 -13.84 5.60
N ALA A 17 -12.08 -14.49 6.61
CA ALA A 17 -13.27 -15.34 6.49
C ALA A 17 -14.59 -14.59 6.26
N GLY A 18 -14.59 -13.26 6.20
CA GLY A 18 -15.79 -12.44 6.17
C GLY A 18 -16.04 -11.61 4.91
N GLY A 19 -15.30 -11.78 3.82
CA GLY A 19 -15.65 -11.33 2.45
C GLY A 19 -15.95 -9.84 2.21
N GLY A 20 -15.65 -8.92 3.13
CA GLY A 20 -16.08 -7.52 2.97
C GLY A 20 -15.25 -6.48 3.71
N LYS A 21 -14.07 -6.83 4.20
CA LYS A 21 -13.17 -5.89 4.89
C LYS A 21 -11.73 -6.17 4.50
N GLY A 22 -10.91 -5.11 4.40
CA GLY A 22 -9.47 -5.24 4.21
C GLY A 22 -8.77 -5.94 5.38
N ASP A 23 -7.59 -6.49 5.13
CA ASP A 23 -6.84 -7.29 6.11
C ASP A 23 -6.37 -6.45 7.29
N LEU A 24 -5.92 -5.21 7.04
CA LEU A 24 -5.39 -4.33 8.08
C LEU A 24 -5.71 -2.87 7.76
N TYR A 25 -6.25 -2.16 8.76
CA TYR A 25 -6.47 -0.72 8.72
C TYR A 25 -5.53 -0.04 9.70
N CYS A 26 -4.65 0.82 9.18
CA CYS A 26 -3.80 1.70 9.98
C CYS A 26 -4.39 3.11 9.94
N GLU A 27 -5.14 3.48 10.96
CA GLU A 27 -5.80 4.77 11.05
C GLU A 27 -4.93 5.74 11.85
N PHE A 28 -4.48 6.81 11.18
CA PHE A 28 -3.72 7.89 11.77
C PHE A 28 -4.56 9.17 11.83
N GLU A 29 -4.07 10.21 12.47
CA GLU A 29 -4.81 11.47 12.63
C GLU A 29 -5.19 12.07 11.26
N ASP A 30 -4.21 12.19 10.35
CA ASP A 30 -4.34 12.91 9.08
C ASP A 30 -4.62 11.99 7.87
N PHE A 31 -4.50 10.68 8.00
CA PHE A 31 -4.67 9.72 6.90
C PHE A 31 -4.97 8.32 7.40
N THR A 32 -5.38 7.46 6.48
CA THR A 32 -5.55 6.02 6.73
C THR A 32 -4.79 5.22 5.68
N ILE A 33 -4.13 4.14 6.09
CA ILE A 33 -3.56 3.14 5.17
C ILE A 33 -4.35 1.85 5.33
N LEU A 34 -4.96 1.41 4.23
CA LEU A 34 -5.56 0.08 4.13
C LEU A 34 -4.53 -0.85 3.51
N THR A 35 -4.19 -1.93 4.20
CA THR A 35 -3.23 -2.92 3.72
C THR A 35 -3.94 -4.24 3.44
N GLU A 36 -3.67 -4.80 2.27
CA GLU A 36 -4.10 -6.13 1.85
C GLU A 36 -2.87 -7.00 1.63
N VAL A 37 -2.91 -8.22 2.11
CA VAL A 37 -1.78 -9.15 2.06
C VAL A 37 -2.19 -10.45 1.40
N THR A 38 -1.47 -10.85 0.35
CA THR A 38 -1.71 -12.14 -0.28
C THR A 38 -0.42 -12.96 -0.43
N MET A 39 -0.54 -14.24 -0.23
CA MET A 39 0.52 -15.21 -0.54
C MET A 39 0.42 -15.75 -1.96
N SER A 40 -0.57 -15.32 -2.74
CA SER A 40 -0.75 -15.74 -4.13
C SER A 40 0.43 -15.30 -4.99
N THR A 41 0.97 -16.26 -5.75
CA THR A 41 2.04 -16.02 -6.75
C THR A 41 1.56 -16.33 -8.16
N SER A 42 0.28 -16.67 -8.32
CA SER A 42 -0.29 -17.10 -9.58
C SER A 42 -0.68 -15.95 -10.48
N SER A 43 -0.78 -16.20 -11.79
CA SER A 43 -1.32 -15.26 -12.77
C SER A 43 -2.82 -14.93 -12.57
N ARG A 44 -3.47 -15.60 -11.62
CA ARG A 44 -4.85 -15.30 -11.22
C ARG A 44 -4.95 -14.22 -10.14
N GLN A 45 -3.82 -13.68 -9.68
CA GLN A 45 -3.77 -12.67 -8.61
C GLN A 45 -4.70 -11.49 -8.93
N GLU A 46 -4.68 -10.98 -10.16
CA GLU A 46 -5.57 -9.88 -10.59
C GLU A 46 -7.05 -10.26 -10.44
N ALA A 47 -7.44 -11.43 -10.93
CA ALA A 47 -8.84 -11.88 -10.87
C ALA A 47 -9.34 -12.16 -9.45
N MET A 48 -8.44 -12.56 -8.54
CA MET A 48 -8.79 -12.91 -7.17
C MET A 48 -8.69 -11.72 -6.20
N GLU A 49 -7.75 -10.81 -6.43
CA GLU A 49 -7.41 -9.73 -5.48
C GLU A 49 -7.67 -8.33 -6.05
N GLY A 50 -7.58 -8.16 -7.38
CA GLY A 50 -7.64 -6.84 -8.00
C GLY A 50 -8.93 -6.09 -7.72
N GLU A 51 -10.10 -6.72 -7.87
CA GLU A 51 -11.39 -6.11 -7.56
C GLU A 51 -11.64 -5.99 -6.06
N PRO A 52 -11.47 -7.03 -5.23
CA PRO A 52 -11.66 -6.93 -3.78
C PRO A 52 -10.85 -5.80 -3.14
N VAL A 53 -9.56 -5.70 -3.44
CA VAL A 53 -8.69 -4.64 -2.90
C VAL A 53 -9.20 -3.24 -3.28
N ARG A 54 -9.56 -3.03 -4.54
CA ARG A 54 -10.10 -1.74 -5.02
C ARG A 54 -11.41 -1.38 -4.34
N ARG A 55 -12.30 -2.35 -4.15
CA ARG A 55 -13.56 -2.16 -3.43
C ARG A 55 -13.31 -1.77 -1.98
N HIS A 56 -12.41 -2.46 -1.28
CA HIS A 56 -12.10 -2.16 0.12
C HIS A 56 -11.51 -0.76 0.28
N VAL A 57 -10.61 -0.33 -0.62
CA VAL A 57 -10.07 1.04 -0.61
C VAL A 57 -11.17 2.06 -0.92
N SER A 58 -12.05 1.79 -1.89
CA SER A 58 -13.21 2.64 -2.19
C SER A 58 -14.13 2.81 -0.99
N ASP A 59 -14.46 1.70 -0.30
CA ASP A 59 -15.32 1.72 0.89
C ASP A 59 -14.65 2.51 2.03
N ALA A 60 -13.33 2.38 2.18
CA ALA A 60 -12.58 3.17 3.14
C ALA A 60 -12.59 4.67 2.81
N ILE A 61 -12.45 5.06 1.54
CA ILE A 61 -12.58 6.47 1.10
C ILE A 61 -13.96 7.05 1.46
N LEU A 62 -15.02 6.25 1.33
CA LEU A 62 -16.37 6.69 1.70
C LEU A 62 -16.58 6.76 3.22
N LYS A 63 -15.81 6.00 3.97
CA LYS A 63 -15.93 5.91 5.43
C LYS A 63 -15.16 7.00 6.17
N TYR A 64 -13.97 7.35 5.67
CA TYR A 64 -13.05 8.27 6.35
C TYR A 64 -13.06 9.65 5.69
N ASP A 65 -13.21 10.70 6.47
CA ASP A 65 -13.09 12.11 6.03
C ASP A 65 -11.63 12.57 6.03
N LYS A 66 -10.76 11.78 5.43
CA LYS A 66 -9.31 12.02 5.31
C LYS A 66 -8.73 11.17 4.19
N PRO A 67 -7.53 11.49 3.68
CA PRO A 67 -6.87 10.69 2.65
C PRO A 67 -6.74 9.21 3.04
N VAL A 68 -7.09 8.33 2.10
CA VAL A 68 -6.96 6.89 2.24
C VAL A 68 -6.00 6.37 1.17
N TYR A 69 -5.01 5.63 1.61
CA TYR A 69 -4.02 4.98 0.76
C TYR A 69 -4.17 3.47 0.84
N GLY A 70 -4.06 2.79 -0.29
CA GLY A 70 -4.01 1.34 -0.37
C GLY A 70 -2.57 0.84 -0.43
N LEU A 71 -2.26 -0.19 0.33
CA LEU A 71 -1.01 -0.91 0.26
C LEU A 71 -1.30 -2.38 0.00
N PHE A 72 -0.93 -2.85 -1.19
CA PHE A 72 -1.08 -4.26 -1.54
C PHE A 72 0.26 -4.98 -1.40
N LEU A 73 0.33 -5.97 -0.52
CA LEU A 73 1.53 -6.75 -0.23
C LEU A 73 1.38 -8.17 -0.76
N ALA A 74 2.34 -8.61 -1.57
CA ALA A 74 2.36 -9.97 -2.09
C ALA A 74 3.77 -10.55 -2.15
N VAL A 75 3.89 -11.86 -2.21
CA VAL A 75 5.19 -12.52 -2.45
C VAL A 75 5.76 -12.10 -3.81
N LYS A 76 4.88 -11.99 -4.80
CA LYS A 76 5.19 -11.53 -6.15
C LYS A 76 4.01 -10.71 -6.67
N ILE A 77 4.29 -9.61 -7.34
CA ILE A 77 3.26 -8.78 -7.98
C ILE A 77 3.08 -9.25 -9.43
N ASP A 78 1.87 -9.65 -9.78
CA ASP A 78 1.48 -9.93 -11.17
C ASP A 78 1.33 -8.62 -11.95
N THR A 79 1.75 -8.62 -13.21
CA THR A 79 1.73 -7.40 -14.05
C THR A 79 0.33 -6.87 -14.29
N ASN A 80 -0.68 -7.75 -14.45
CA ASN A 80 -2.06 -7.33 -14.65
C ASN A 80 -2.66 -6.75 -13.36
N THR A 81 -2.28 -7.30 -12.20
CA THR A 81 -2.63 -6.74 -10.89
C THR A 81 -2.04 -5.33 -10.75
N ALA A 82 -0.77 -5.14 -11.08
CA ALA A 82 -0.14 -3.82 -11.06
C ALA A 82 -0.82 -2.86 -12.04
N GLU A 83 -1.19 -3.30 -13.25
CA GLU A 83 -1.90 -2.47 -14.24
C GLU A 83 -3.28 -2.04 -13.74
N THR A 84 -4.01 -2.95 -13.09
CA THR A 84 -5.30 -2.66 -12.47
C THR A 84 -5.19 -1.58 -11.39
N PHE A 85 -4.17 -1.66 -10.53
CA PHE A 85 -3.93 -0.63 -9.51
C PHE A 85 -3.40 0.67 -10.11
N ARG A 86 -2.54 0.58 -11.13
CA ARG A 86 -2.02 1.74 -11.84
C ARG A 86 -3.13 2.61 -12.43
N HIS A 87 -4.15 2.02 -13.02
CA HIS A 87 -5.31 2.78 -13.50
C HIS A 87 -6.04 3.52 -12.39
N GLY A 88 -6.19 2.89 -11.23
CA GLY A 88 -6.72 3.52 -10.01
C GLY A 88 -8.12 4.11 -10.14
N ILE A 89 -8.87 3.81 -11.21
CA ILE A 89 -10.23 4.34 -11.40
C ILE A 89 -11.25 3.33 -10.88
N TRP A 90 -12.16 3.83 -10.06
CA TRP A 90 -13.28 3.07 -9.51
C TRP A 90 -14.56 3.90 -9.57
N TYR A 91 -15.68 3.24 -9.75
CA TYR A 91 -17.01 3.86 -9.64
C TYR A 91 -17.71 3.29 -8.42
N ALA A 92 -17.89 4.10 -7.40
CA ALA A 92 -18.64 3.76 -6.20
C ALA A 92 -20.15 3.82 -6.47
N LYS A 93 -20.95 3.46 -5.45
CA LYS A 93 -22.41 3.50 -5.54
C LYS A 93 -22.89 4.89 -5.98
N GLY A 94 -23.80 4.91 -6.97
CA GLY A 94 -24.32 6.15 -7.56
C GLY A 94 -23.40 6.76 -8.63
N ASP A 95 -22.57 5.93 -9.25
CA ASP A 95 -21.66 6.29 -10.35
C ASP A 95 -20.62 7.38 -9.96
N VAL A 96 -20.32 7.47 -8.66
CA VAL A 96 -19.30 8.40 -8.15
C VAL A 96 -17.92 7.89 -8.54
N LYS A 97 -17.26 8.63 -9.43
CA LYS A 97 -15.89 8.33 -9.85
C LYS A 97 -14.91 8.63 -8.73
N GLN A 98 -14.10 7.66 -8.38
CA GLN A 98 -13.00 7.77 -7.41
C GLN A 98 -11.65 7.52 -8.07
N ARG A 99 -10.62 8.16 -7.53
CA ARG A 99 -9.23 7.83 -7.78
C ARG A 99 -8.73 7.05 -6.56
N LEU A 100 -8.25 5.84 -6.82
CA LEU A 100 -7.70 4.97 -5.77
C LEU A 100 -6.18 5.02 -5.83
N ASP A 101 -5.56 5.36 -4.72
CA ASP A 101 -4.10 5.37 -4.56
C ASP A 101 -3.68 4.05 -3.91
N ILE A 102 -3.37 3.05 -4.75
CA ILE A 102 -3.01 1.69 -4.33
C ILE A 102 -1.64 1.34 -4.88
N VAL A 103 -0.67 1.17 -3.99
CA VAL A 103 0.69 0.78 -4.35
C VAL A 103 0.94 -0.70 -4.06
N PRO A 104 1.29 -1.48 -5.09
CA PRO A 104 1.70 -2.86 -4.91
C PRO A 104 3.20 -2.93 -4.54
N LEU A 105 3.50 -3.57 -3.41
CA LEU A 105 4.86 -3.90 -3.01
C LEU A 105 5.01 -5.41 -2.84
N THR A 106 6.19 -5.91 -3.16
CA THR A 106 6.52 -7.26 -2.70
C THR A 106 6.75 -7.25 -1.18
N LEU A 107 6.51 -8.38 -0.54
CA LEU A 107 6.80 -8.55 0.89
C LEU A 107 8.27 -8.25 1.21
N GLU A 108 9.20 -8.54 0.29
CA GLU A 108 10.61 -8.24 0.47
C GLU A 108 10.91 -6.74 0.38
N GLN A 109 10.29 -6.02 -0.56
CA GLN A 109 10.42 -4.55 -0.65
C GLN A 109 9.89 -3.88 0.62
N PHE A 110 8.71 -4.29 1.07
CA PHE A 110 8.10 -3.78 2.30
C PHE A 110 8.97 -4.07 3.52
N ARG A 111 9.41 -5.33 3.68
CA ARG A 111 10.28 -5.76 4.78
C ARG A 111 11.58 -4.95 4.82
N THR A 112 12.25 -4.80 3.68
CA THR A 112 13.52 -4.08 3.60
C THR A 112 13.34 -2.60 3.97
N HIS A 113 12.28 -1.96 3.46
CA HIS A 113 11.96 -0.58 3.81
C HIS A 113 11.64 -0.44 5.31
N PHE A 114 10.80 -1.32 5.85
CA PHE A 114 10.41 -1.30 7.25
C PHE A 114 11.61 -1.48 8.20
N ILE A 115 12.49 -2.44 7.92
CA ILE A 115 13.72 -2.66 8.70
C ILE A 115 14.59 -1.41 8.66
N SER A 116 14.79 -0.80 7.49
CA SER A 116 15.58 0.42 7.35
C SER A 116 15.01 1.60 8.14
N MET A 117 13.68 1.74 8.18
CA MET A 117 13.00 2.72 9.04
C MET A 117 13.32 2.47 10.51
N PHE A 118 13.22 1.21 10.94
CA PHE A 118 13.46 0.81 12.31
C PHE A 118 14.92 1.05 12.73
N GLU A 119 15.87 0.60 11.94
CA GLU A 119 17.30 0.76 12.18
C GLU A 119 17.71 2.24 12.19
N SER A 120 17.14 3.08 11.33
CA SER A 120 17.42 4.52 11.27
C SER A 120 16.65 5.36 12.30
N ASN A 121 15.88 4.74 13.20
CA ASN A 121 15.01 5.40 14.18
C ASN A 121 14.01 6.40 13.54
N LYS A 122 13.58 6.11 12.30
CA LYS A 122 12.59 6.89 11.52
C LYS A 122 11.24 6.19 11.41
N THR A 123 10.82 5.56 12.48
CA THR A 123 9.60 4.74 12.55
C THR A 123 8.36 5.60 12.82
N ASN A 124 8.10 6.58 11.98
CA ASN A 124 6.86 7.35 12.02
C ASN A 124 5.91 6.96 10.86
N PRO A 125 4.59 7.11 11.01
CA PRO A 125 3.61 6.77 9.99
C PRO A 125 3.81 7.49 8.66
N GLU A 126 4.30 8.73 8.70
CA GLU A 126 4.54 9.57 7.55
C GLU A 126 5.55 8.94 6.58
N GLN A 127 6.53 8.19 7.09
CA GLN A 127 7.50 7.50 6.22
C GLN A 127 6.83 6.49 5.28
N LEU A 128 5.78 5.81 5.76
CA LEU A 128 5.03 4.86 4.93
C LEU A 128 4.09 5.60 3.97
N ARG A 129 3.38 6.64 4.43
CA ARG A 129 2.59 7.52 3.56
C ARG A 129 3.45 8.11 2.45
N ASP A 130 4.62 8.65 2.80
CA ASP A 130 5.53 9.29 1.85
C ASP A 130 6.10 8.29 0.84
N LEU A 131 6.36 7.02 1.26
CA LEU A 131 6.71 5.96 0.32
C LEU A 131 5.60 5.74 -0.70
N ILE A 132 4.35 5.58 -0.24
CA ILE A 132 3.20 5.37 -1.12
C ILE A 132 3.03 6.55 -2.07
N THR A 133 3.06 7.77 -1.56
CA THR A 133 2.90 8.99 -2.36
C THR A 133 4.01 9.13 -3.40
N GLU A 134 5.28 8.84 -3.05
CA GLU A 134 6.39 8.88 -4.01
C GLU A 134 6.21 7.84 -5.12
N CYS A 135 5.74 6.63 -4.79
CA CYS A 135 5.44 5.59 -5.79
C CYS A 135 4.32 5.98 -6.76
N GLU A 136 3.38 6.82 -6.32
CA GLU A 136 2.26 7.29 -7.14
C GLU A 136 2.61 8.44 -8.10
N THR A 137 3.70 9.18 -7.84
CA THR A 137 4.02 10.44 -8.52
C THR A 137 4.07 10.31 -10.05
N GLU A 138 4.67 9.23 -10.57
CA GLU A 138 4.86 9.02 -12.01
C GLU A 138 3.94 7.93 -12.60
N ARG A 139 3.00 7.44 -11.80
CA ARG A 139 2.15 6.29 -12.14
C ARG A 139 1.45 6.43 -13.49
N ASP A 140 0.86 7.58 -13.77
CA ASP A 140 0.03 7.82 -14.95
C ASP A 140 0.83 7.91 -16.26
N GLN A 141 2.15 8.14 -16.16
CA GLN A 141 3.04 8.31 -17.32
C GLN A 141 3.73 7.00 -17.73
N MET A 142 3.47 5.91 -17.01
CA MET A 142 4.13 4.62 -17.19
C MET A 142 3.14 3.52 -17.51
N ASP A 143 3.59 2.44 -18.16
CA ASP A 143 2.93 1.15 -18.16
C ASP A 143 3.25 0.37 -16.87
N ALA A 144 2.51 -0.69 -16.56
CA ALA A 144 2.72 -1.44 -15.31
C ALA A 144 4.15 -1.97 -15.15
N PRO A 145 4.82 -2.55 -16.18
CA PRO A 145 6.20 -2.99 -16.04
C PRO A 145 7.18 -1.87 -15.69
N LYS A 146 6.99 -0.67 -16.23
CA LYS A 146 7.81 0.50 -15.90
C LYS A 146 7.49 1.03 -14.51
N TRP A 147 6.21 1.08 -14.17
CA TRP A 147 5.79 1.52 -12.84
C TRP A 147 6.32 0.60 -11.74
N MET A 148 6.28 -0.72 -11.92
CA MET A 148 6.88 -1.66 -10.96
C MET A 148 8.40 -1.43 -10.79
N LYS A 149 9.13 -1.16 -11.87
CA LYS A 149 10.55 -0.80 -11.79
C LYS A 149 10.78 0.55 -11.11
N TYR A 150 9.89 1.50 -11.33
CA TYR A 150 9.92 2.78 -10.63
C TYR A 150 9.71 2.60 -9.13
N ILE A 151 8.70 1.84 -8.72
CA ILE A 151 8.46 1.47 -7.30
C ILE A 151 9.73 0.85 -6.69
N ASP A 152 10.35 -0.10 -7.38
CA ASP A 152 11.60 -0.73 -6.92
C ASP A 152 12.73 0.29 -6.72
N SER A 153 12.87 1.23 -7.64
CA SER A 153 13.84 2.33 -7.54
C SER A 153 13.56 3.27 -6.37
N VAL A 154 12.29 3.60 -6.12
CA VAL A 154 11.86 4.44 -4.99
C VAL A 154 12.21 3.74 -3.66
N VAL A 155 11.83 2.47 -3.51
CA VAL A 155 12.15 1.69 -2.30
C VAL A 155 13.66 1.63 -2.07
N SER A 156 14.43 1.28 -3.10
CA SER A 156 15.89 1.16 -3.02
C SER A 156 16.57 2.48 -2.63
N LYS A 157 16.13 3.59 -3.23
CA LYS A 157 16.63 4.94 -2.91
C LYS A 157 16.34 5.32 -1.45
N ARG A 158 15.11 5.07 -0.98
CA ARG A 158 14.72 5.39 0.40
C ARG A 158 15.52 4.57 1.40
N VAL A 159 15.69 3.28 1.18
CA VAL A 159 16.53 2.38 2.00
C VAL A 159 17.97 2.88 2.05
N SER A 160 18.56 3.20 0.90
CA SER A 160 19.92 3.75 0.81
C SER A 160 20.08 5.06 1.59
N ASN A 161 19.10 5.95 1.51
CA ASN A 161 19.14 7.23 2.22
C ASN A 161 19.03 7.05 3.75
N MET A 162 18.22 6.10 4.20
CA MET A 162 18.11 5.76 5.62
C MET A 162 19.42 5.17 6.15
N SER A 163 20.05 4.26 5.40
CA SER A 163 21.33 3.65 5.78
C SER A 163 22.47 4.67 5.86
N LYS A 164 22.52 5.66 4.97
CA LYS A 164 23.54 6.73 5.03
C LYS A 164 23.41 7.61 6.26
N ALA A 165 22.19 7.84 6.73
CA ALA A 165 21.94 8.65 7.93
C ALA A 165 22.38 7.96 9.24
N LEU A 166 22.73 6.67 9.20
CA LEU A 166 23.28 5.94 10.35
C LEU A 166 24.80 6.10 10.51
N ILE A 167 25.49 6.60 9.48
CA ILE A 167 26.96 6.67 9.43
C ILE A 167 27.46 8.10 9.75
N THR A 168 26.53 9.06 9.83
CA THR A 168 26.81 10.45 10.20
C THR A 168 26.37 10.76 11.62
#